data_3ec0e4b74f4f008e445b0efea255394a
#
_entry.id   3ec0e4b74f4f008e445b0efea255394a
#
_cell.length_a   1.000
_cell.length_b   1.000
_cell.length_c   1.000
_cell.angle_alpha   90.00
_cell.angle_beta   90.00
_cell.angle_gamma   90.00
#
_symmetry.space_group_name_H-M   'P 1'
#
loop_
_entity.id
_entity.type
_entity.pdbx_description
1 polymer ?
#
loop_
_entity_poly.entity_id
_entity_poly.type
_entity_poly.pdbx_seq_one_letter_code
_entity_poly.pdbx_strand_id
1 'polypeptide(L)'
;MKSVFPISELPLIKVTGRDYSYQVRRIFCVGRNYVEHALELGDAVERKQPFYFTKSPFSLLDADKEFNYPPMTKDLHHEIELVVAIAKPLQKATREDIEGSI
;
A
#
# COMPACT_ATOMS: atom_id res chain seq x y z
N MET A 1 -29.40 -12.61 -1.68
CA MET A 1 -29.60 -11.19 -1.27
C MET A 1 -29.23 -10.29 -2.45
N LYS A 2 -30.05 -9.34 -2.78
CA LYS A 2 -29.76 -8.38 -3.85
C LYS A 2 -28.89 -7.24 -3.28
N SER A 3 -27.84 -6.85 -3.98
CA SER A 3 -27.05 -5.65 -3.61
C SER A 3 -27.75 -4.38 -4.11
N VAL A 4 -27.65 -3.31 -3.33
CA VAL A 4 -28.13 -1.97 -3.74
C VAL A 4 -27.27 -1.39 -4.87
N PHE A 5 -25.97 -1.69 -4.82
CA PHE A 5 -25.01 -1.29 -5.85
C PHE A 5 -24.38 -2.53 -6.52
N PRO A 6 -23.87 -2.41 -7.73
CA PRO A 6 -23.09 -3.48 -8.33
C PRO A 6 -21.95 -3.92 -7.41
N ILE A 7 -21.72 -5.21 -7.31
CA ILE A 7 -20.57 -5.75 -6.56
C ILE A 7 -19.32 -5.49 -7.39
N SER A 8 -18.41 -4.71 -6.83
CA SER A 8 -17.12 -4.45 -7.47
C SER A 8 -16.13 -5.57 -7.14
N GLU A 9 -15.41 -6.03 -8.14
CA GLU A 9 -14.28 -6.93 -7.93
C GLU A 9 -13.11 -6.19 -7.32
N LEU A 10 -12.37 -6.86 -6.44
CA LEU A 10 -11.16 -6.30 -5.84
C LEU A 10 -10.05 -6.18 -6.90
N PRO A 11 -9.21 -5.15 -6.81
CA PRO A 11 -8.09 -4.97 -7.72
C PRO A 11 -7.10 -6.14 -7.69
N LEU A 12 -6.52 -6.44 -8.84
CA LEU A 12 -5.54 -7.50 -9.02
C LEU A 12 -4.19 -6.89 -9.44
N ILE A 13 -3.11 -7.39 -8.87
CA ILE A 13 -1.74 -7.08 -9.30
C ILE A 13 -1.17 -8.32 -9.98
N LYS A 14 -0.68 -8.16 -11.20
CA LYS A 14 0.00 -9.24 -11.92
C LYS A 14 1.31 -9.61 -11.22
N VAL A 15 1.56 -10.90 -11.08
CA VAL A 15 2.82 -11.41 -10.56
C VAL A 15 3.73 -11.75 -11.74
N THR A 16 4.86 -11.06 -11.84
CA THR A 16 5.81 -11.25 -12.95
C THR A 16 6.29 -12.71 -13.04
N GLY A 17 6.23 -13.27 -14.24
CA GLY A 17 6.65 -14.65 -14.49
C GLY A 17 5.69 -15.72 -13.95
N ARG A 18 4.47 -15.33 -13.61
CA ARG A 18 3.42 -16.24 -13.13
C ARG A 18 2.13 -16.04 -13.93
N ASP A 19 1.30 -17.06 -13.94
CA ASP A 19 -0.02 -17.08 -14.57
C ASP A 19 -1.16 -16.70 -13.62
N TYR A 20 -0.82 -16.27 -12.41
CA TYR A 20 -1.76 -15.79 -11.41
C TYR A 20 -1.50 -14.34 -11.01
N SER A 21 -2.49 -13.74 -10.39
CA SER A 21 -2.44 -12.37 -9.86
C SER A 21 -2.67 -12.37 -8.35
N TYR A 22 -2.16 -11.34 -7.71
CA TYR A 22 -2.40 -11.09 -6.29
C TYR A 22 -3.64 -10.20 -6.13
N GLN A 23 -4.63 -10.66 -5.37
CA GLN A 23 -5.84 -9.89 -5.06
C GLN A 23 -5.57 -8.94 -3.90
N VAL A 24 -5.71 -7.64 -4.15
CA VAL A 24 -5.50 -6.61 -3.13
C VAL A 24 -6.76 -6.41 -2.31
N ARG A 25 -6.73 -6.79 -1.05
CA ARG A 25 -7.86 -6.64 -0.12
C ARG A 25 -7.69 -5.45 0.82
N ARG A 26 -6.47 -5.20 1.26
CA ARG A 26 -6.12 -4.13 2.18
C ARG A 26 -4.75 -3.57 1.83
N ILE A 27 -4.58 -2.28 2.05
CA ILE A 27 -3.30 -1.60 1.88
C ILE A 27 -2.99 -0.91 3.20
N PHE A 28 -1.88 -1.30 3.83
CA PHE A 28 -1.33 -0.65 5.00
C PHE A 28 -0.10 0.13 4.59
N CYS A 29 -0.03 1.38 4.99
CA CYS A 29 1.11 2.26 4.72
C CYS A 29 1.83 2.57 6.03
N VAL A 30 3.14 2.74 5.93
CA VAL A 30 3.98 3.16 7.05
C VAL A 30 4.35 4.62 6.86
N GLY A 31 3.91 5.47 7.75
CA GLY A 31 4.17 6.90 7.66
C GLY A 31 5.57 7.26 8.15
N ARG A 32 6.22 8.19 7.44
CA ARG A 32 7.53 8.79 7.78
C ARG A 32 8.63 7.77 8.04
N ASN A 33 8.61 6.68 7.28
CA ASN A 33 9.57 5.58 7.43
C ASN A 33 10.93 5.88 6.75
N TYR A 34 10.94 6.76 5.76
CA TYR A 34 12.14 7.14 5.03
C TYR A 34 12.71 8.44 5.61
N VAL A 35 13.96 8.39 6.07
CA VAL A 35 14.66 9.49 6.75
C VAL A 35 14.69 10.77 5.92
N GLU A 36 15.00 10.66 4.63
CA GLU A 36 15.11 11.81 3.72
C GLU A 36 13.77 12.54 3.60
N HIS A 37 12.68 11.81 3.43
CA HIS A 37 11.35 12.39 3.37
C HIS A 37 10.93 13.09 4.67
N ALA A 38 11.25 12.50 5.82
CA ALA A 38 11.00 13.12 7.12
C ALA A 38 11.74 14.46 7.27
N LEU A 39 12.99 14.55 6.78
CA LEU A 39 13.78 15.77 6.78
C LEU A 39 13.18 16.83 5.85
N GLU A 40 12.71 16.47 4.66
CA GLU A 40 12.05 17.37 3.71
C GLU A 40 10.77 18.01 4.30
N LEU A 41 10.05 17.28 5.10
CA LEU A 41 8.86 17.76 5.82
C LEU A 41 9.20 18.56 7.08
N GLY A 42 10.47 18.70 7.44
CA GLY A 42 10.92 19.40 8.65
C GLY A 42 10.73 18.59 9.94
N ASP A 43 10.50 17.30 9.83
CA ASP A 43 10.39 16.41 10.98
C ASP A 43 11.76 16.08 11.57
N ALA A 44 11.84 15.96 12.90
CA ALA A 44 13.03 15.44 13.56
C ALA A 44 13.16 13.94 13.24
N VAL A 45 14.40 13.54 12.87
CA VAL A 45 14.73 12.13 12.65
C VAL A 45 14.88 11.43 14.00
N GLU A 46 13.77 11.29 14.71
CA GLU A 46 13.73 10.41 15.87
C GLU A 46 13.23 9.04 15.40
N ARG A 47 13.94 7.99 15.79
CA ARG A 47 13.47 6.61 15.62
C ARG A 47 12.32 6.32 16.58
N LYS A 48 11.18 6.94 16.34
CA LYS A 48 9.92 6.62 17.01
C LYS A 48 9.34 5.33 16.41
N GLN A 49 8.41 4.73 17.13
CA GLN A 49 7.65 3.62 16.56
C GLN A 49 6.96 4.10 15.26
N PRO A 50 6.96 3.28 14.20
CA PRO A 50 6.29 3.62 12.98
C PRO A 50 4.78 3.80 13.25
N PHE A 51 4.16 4.75 12.58
CA PHE A 51 2.72 4.81 12.54
C PHE A 51 2.19 4.25 11.23
N TYR A 52 0.99 3.69 11.28
CA TYR A 52 0.36 3.04 10.15
C TYR A 52 -0.91 3.78 9.78
N PHE A 53 -1.18 3.82 8.48
CA PHE A 53 -2.45 4.27 7.94
C PHE A 53 -2.86 3.35 6.79
N THR A 54 -4.10 3.46 6.34
CA THR A 54 -4.62 2.60 5.29
C THR A 54 -5.03 3.41 4.07
N LYS A 55 -4.98 2.76 2.91
CA LYS A 55 -5.59 3.25 1.68
C LYS A 55 -6.64 2.26 1.20
N SER A 56 -7.64 2.76 0.49
CA SER A 56 -8.59 1.88 -0.18
C SER A 56 -7.89 1.02 -1.23
N PRO A 57 -8.19 -0.29 -1.34
CA PRO A 57 -7.68 -1.09 -2.46
C PRO A 57 -8.04 -0.50 -3.83
N PHE A 58 -9.17 0.20 -3.94
CA PHE A 58 -9.61 0.85 -5.17
C PHE A 58 -8.82 2.13 -5.52
N SER A 59 -7.92 2.59 -4.66
CA SER A 59 -6.96 3.64 -5.00
C SER A 59 -5.74 3.14 -5.77
N LEU A 60 -5.64 1.83 -6.01
CA LEU A 60 -4.61 1.24 -6.82
C LEU A 60 -4.76 1.69 -8.28
N LEU A 61 -3.66 2.11 -8.88
CA LEU A 61 -3.58 2.47 -10.27
C LEU A 61 -2.55 1.57 -10.97
N ASP A 62 -2.94 0.97 -12.08
CA ASP A 62 -2.01 0.17 -12.88
C ASP A 62 -0.89 1.04 -13.43
N ALA A 63 0.31 0.46 -13.54
CA ALA A 63 1.50 1.19 -13.96
C ALA A 63 1.45 1.74 -15.40
N ASP A 64 0.55 1.22 -16.25
CA ASP A 64 0.31 1.67 -17.60
C ASP A 64 -0.77 2.75 -17.72
N LYS A 65 -1.35 3.18 -16.61
CA LYS A 65 -2.40 4.21 -16.55
C LYS A 65 -1.85 5.56 -16.15
N GLU A 66 -2.46 6.60 -16.67
CA GLU A 66 -2.16 7.96 -16.29
C GLU A 66 -2.76 8.29 -14.92
N PHE A 67 -1.97 8.99 -14.11
CA PHE A 67 -2.43 9.53 -12.84
C PHE A 67 -2.96 10.95 -13.06
N ASN A 68 -4.24 11.16 -12.73
CA ASN A 68 -4.85 12.49 -12.80
C ASN A 68 -4.45 13.32 -11.58
N TYR A 69 -3.91 14.51 -11.83
CA TYR A 69 -3.55 15.43 -10.75
C TYR A 69 -4.78 15.81 -9.90
N PRO A 70 -4.72 15.67 -8.57
CA PRO A 70 -5.86 16.00 -7.71
C PRO A 70 -6.23 17.47 -7.77
N PRO A 71 -7.54 17.82 -7.90
CA PRO A 71 -7.95 19.21 -8.09
C PRO A 71 -7.81 20.08 -6.83
N MET A 72 -7.74 19.49 -5.66
CA MET A 72 -7.78 20.19 -4.37
C MET A 72 -6.40 20.43 -3.74
N THR A 73 -5.33 20.19 -4.47
CA THR A 73 -3.96 20.44 -4.01
C THR A 73 -3.13 21.12 -5.09
N LYS A 74 -2.16 21.93 -4.67
CA LYS A 74 -1.11 22.50 -5.53
C LYS A 74 0.27 21.96 -5.18
N ASP A 75 0.33 21.06 -4.20
CA ASP A 75 1.57 20.52 -3.64
C ASP A 75 1.43 19.00 -3.47
N LEU A 76 1.38 18.31 -4.61
CA LEU A 76 1.34 16.84 -4.66
C LEU A 76 2.76 16.30 -4.63
N HIS A 77 3.07 15.48 -3.64
CA HIS A 77 4.30 14.72 -3.53
C HIS A 77 4.06 13.25 -3.91
N HIS A 78 4.92 12.72 -4.77
CA HIS A 78 4.98 11.29 -5.03
C HIS A 78 6.15 10.68 -4.28
N GLU A 79 6.01 9.41 -3.93
CA GLU A 79 7.03 8.65 -3.21
C GLU A 79 7.30 7.33 -3.92
N ILE A 80 8.51 6.80 -3.77
CA ILE A 80 8.85 5.45 -4.19
C ILE A 80 9.10 4.64 -2.93
N GLU A 81 8.30 3.60 -2.74
CA GLU A 81 8.36 2.77 -1.56
C GLU A 81 8.42 1.28 -1.91
N LEU A 82 9.11 0.52 -1.06
CA LEU A 82 9.07 -0.93 -1.13
C LEU A 82 7.70 -1.43 -0.65
N VAL A 83 7.00 -2.13 -1.50
CA VAL A 83 5.72 -2.75 -1.18
C VAL A 83 5.91 -4.25 -0.97
N VAL A 84 5.34 -4.77 0.11
CA VAL A 84 5.40 -6.19 0.47
C VAL A 84 4.00 -6.79 0.39
N ALA A 85 3.86 -7.86 -0.37
CA ALA A 85 2.62 -8.64 -0.45
C ALA A 85 2.65 -9.79 0.56
N ILE A 86 1.63 -9.89 1.42
CA ILE A 86 1.51 -10.96 2.40
C ILE A 86 0.78 -12.14 1.78
N ALA A 87 1.44 -13.28 1.70
CA ALA A 87 0.94 -14.47 1.03
C ALA A 87 0.20 -15.46 1.94
N LYS A 88 0.34 -15.34 3.26
CA LYS A 88 -0.26 -16.26 4.23
C LYS A 88 -1.00 -15.50 5.34
N PRO A 89 -2.06 -16.06 5.91
CA PRO A 89 -2.70 -15.50 7.10
C PRO A 89 -1.71 -15.43 8.27
N LEU A 90 -1.70 -14.30 8.97
CA LEU A 90 -0.86 -14.07 10.14
C LEU A 90 -1.71 -13.59 11.31
N GLN A 91 -1.48 -14.18 12.50
CA GLN A 91 -2.06 -13.74 13.76
C GLN A 91 -1.08 -14.00 14.88
N LYS A 92 -0.77 -12.98 15.68
CA LYS A 92 0.22 -13.09 16.76
C LYS A 92 1.53 -13.75 16.29
N ALA A 93 1.94 -13.36 15.08
CA ALA A 93 3.02 -13.99 14.37
C ALA A 93 4.39 -13.62 14.96
N THR A 94 5.32 -14.58 14.93
CA THR A 94 6.74 -14.33 15.18
C THR A 94 7.37 -13.63 13.96
N ARG A 95 8.56 -13.08 14.15
CA ARG A 95 9.34 -12.51 13.04
C ARG A 95 9.57 -13.54 11.92
N GLU A 96 9.90 -14.78 12.29
CA GLU A 96 10.12 -15.88 11.34
C GLU A 96 8.83 -16.18 10.54
N ASP A 97 7.67 -16.21 11.18
CA ASP A 97 6.39 -16.39 10.52
C ASP A 97 6.12 -15.29 9.49
N ILE A 98 6.44 -14.04 9.83
CA ILE A 98 6.28 -12.88 8.95
C ILE A 98 7.21 -12.99 7.75
N GLU A 99 8.49 -13.26 7.94
CA GLU A 99 9.47 -13.42 6.87
C GLU A 99 9.10 -14.56 5.92
N GLY A 100 8.55 -15.66 6.43
CA GLY A 100 8.07 -16.79 5.65
C GLY A 100 6.72 -16.57 4.94
N SER A 101 6.11 -15.41 5.11
CA SER A 101 4.78 -15.07 4.56
C SER A 101 4.82 -14.02 3.45
N ILE A 102 5.99 -13.53 3.12
CA ILE A 102 6.21 -12.54 2.05
C ILE A 102 6.41 -13.23 0.72
#